data_ceefefeb4cf4b7c4c25822bf04f50457
#
_entry.id   ceefefeb4cf4b7c4c25822bf04f50457
#
_cell.length_a   1.000
_cell.length_b   1.000
_cell.length_c   1.000
_cell.angle_alpha   90.00
_cell.angle_beta   90.00
_cell.angle_gamma   90.00
#
_symmetry.space_group_name_H-M   'P 1'
#
loop_
_entity.id
_entity.type
_entity.pdbx_description
1 polymer ?
#
loop_
_entity_poly.entity_id
_entity_poly.type
_entity_poly.pdbx_seq_one_letter_code
_entity_poly.pdbx_strand_id
1 'polypeptide(L)'
;WWAYYELGWGGWWFWDPVENASFMPWLVATALVHSLSVSEKRGAFKHWTVLLAISGFSLSLLGTFLVRSGILTSVHSFAADPARGLFILVFLILVIGSSLALYAWRANLMKSQNSFSWWSKESGLLINNILLVAAMLSVFLGTLYPLLLDSLGLGKISVGAPYFDAVFVPIMVPAVLAMVVAPFLRWKKDTIARSAAIFKPVWLVIAILFAASFWLVDNQSVLFAVFLFIWITLHSLLLLVSRLRQ
;
A
#
# COMPACT_ATOMS: atom_id res chain seq x y z
N TRP A 1 -6.30 -4.51 20.57
CA TRP A 1 -6.75 -4.29 21.95
C TRP A 1 -6.52 -5.52 22.84
N TRP A 2 -6.92 -6.73 22.41
CA TRP A 2 -6.73 -7.98 23.14
C TRP A 2 -5.24 -8.31 23.37
N ALA A 3 -4.42 -8.15 22.34
CA ALA A 3 -2.99 -8.36 22.42
C ALA A 3 -2.31 -7.43 23.44
N TYR A 4 -2.76 -6.20 23.55
CA TYR A 4 -2.30 -5.28 24.58
C TYR A 4 -2.66 -5.73 26.00
N TYR A 5 -3.93 -6.09 26.20
CA TYR A 5 -4.46 -6.39 27.51
C TYR A 5 -4.04 -7.76 28.04
N GLU A 6 -4.13 -8.79 27.19
CA GLU A 6 -3.95 -10.18 27.63
C GLU A 6 -2.52 -10.68 27.40
N LEU A 7 -1.85 -10.22 26.36
CA LEU A 7 -0.51 -10.67 26.01
C LEU A 7 0.59 -9.70 26.45
N GLY A 8 0.24 -8.51 26.91
CA GLY A 8 1.19 -7.48 27.38
C GLY A 8 2.08 -6.94 26.25
N TRP A 9 1.62 -6.96 25.01
CA TRP A 9 2.38 -6.43 23.89
C TRP A 9 2.52 -4.91 24.01
N GLY A 10 3.76 -4.41 23.90
CA GLY A 10 4.07 -2.98 24.09
C GLY A 10 3.76 -2.11 22.88
N GLY A 11 3.23 -2.67 21.80
CA GLY A 11 2.87 -1.96 20.58
C GLY A 11 1.88 -2.75 19.72
N TRP A 12 1.31 -2.12 18.73
CA TRP A 12 0.30 -2.67 17.84
C TRP A 12 0.85 -3.02 16.45
N TRP A 13 2.11 -2.64 16.14
CA TRP A 13 2.80 -2.96 14.90
C TRP A 13 4.31 -3.03 15.15
N PHE A 14 4.93 -4.13 14.75
CA PHE A 14 6.35 -4.40 15.01
C PHE A 14 7.16 -4.72 13.76
N TRP A 15 6.56 -4.61 12.59
CA TRP A 15 7.14 -5.10 11.35
C TRP A 15 7.51 -6.60 11.41
N ASP A 16 6.77 -7.35 12.18
CA ASP A 16 6.94 -8.79 12.27
C ASP A 16 6.66 -9.45 10.90
N PRO A 17 7.40 -10.51 10.50
CA PRO A 17 7.21 -11.16 9.21
C PRO A 17 5.77 -11.64 8.92
N VAL A 18 5.01 -12.03 9.93
CA VAL A 18 3.59 -12.42 9.76
C VAL A 18 2.69 -11.20 9.55
N GLU A 19 2.94 -10.11 10.28
CA GLU A 19 2.27 -8.83 10.05
C GLU A 19 2.53 -8.34 8.62
N ASN A 20 3.80 -8.35 8.21
CA ASN A 20 4.22 -7.97 6.86
C ASN A 20 3.57 -8.86 5.79
N ALA A 21 3.47 -10.17 6.02
CA ALA A 21 2.86 -11.12 5.10
C ALA A 21 1.37 -10.81 4.84
N SER A 22 0.65 -10.27 5.83
CA SER A 22 -0.73 -9.82 5.67
C SER A 22 -0.83 -8.42 5.08
N PHE A 23 0.15 -7.57 5.33
CA PHE A 23 0.16 -6.18 4.87
C PHE A 23 0.46 -6.04 3.37
N MET A 24 1.36 -6.87 2.83
CA MET A 24 1.71 -6.84 1.40
C MET A 24 0.49 -7.02 0.48
N PRO A 25 -0.35 -8.05 0.62
CA PRO A 25 -1.54 -8.21 -0.22
C PRO A 25 -2.54 -7.08 -0.02
N TRP A 26 -2.63 -6.47 1.18
CA TRP A 26 -3.49 -5.31 1.42
C TRP A 26 -3.04 -4.08 0.60
N LEU A 27 -1.74 -3.78 0.54
CA LEU A 27 -1.19 -2.70 -0.27
C LEU A 27 -1.53 -2.89 -1.76
N VAL A 28 -1.34 -4.11 -2.28
CA VAL A 28 -1.65 -4.43 -3.67
C VAL A 28 -3.15 -4.44 -3.94
N ALA A 29 -3.98 -4.93 -3.00
CA ALA A 29 -5.42 -4.89 -3.13
C ALA A 29 -5.96 -3.45 -3.16
N THR A 30 -5.38 -2.55 -2.39
CA THR A 30 -5.70 -1.11 -2.43
C THR A 30 -5.36 -0.51 -3.81
N ALA A 31 -4.18 -0.81 -4.36
CA ALA A 31 -3.80 -0.42 -5.71
C ALA A 31 -4.75 -1.02 -6.77
N LEU A 32 -5.17 -2.27 -6.59
CA LEU A 32 -6.12 -2.95 -7.46
C LEU A 32 -7.49 -2.25 -7.48
N VAL A 33 -8.04 -1.85 -6.34
CA VAL A 33 -9.31 -1.10 -6.27
C VAL A 33 -9.22 0.20 -7.07
N HIS A 34 -8.11 0.94 -6.95
CA HIS A 34 -7.88 2.15 -7.74
C HIS A 34 -7.80 1.85 -9.24
N SER A 35 -7.06 0.81 -9.62
CA SER A 35 -6.91 0.39 -11.01
C SER A 35 -8.21 -0.10 -11.62
N LEU A 36 -9.02 -0.86 -10.87
CA LEU A 36 -10.37 -1.30 -11.26
C LEU A 36 -11.28 -0.10 -11.55
N SER A 37 -11.27 0.91 -10.68
CA SER A 37 -12.07 2.13 -10.89
C SER A 37 -11.71 2.85 -12.19
N VAL A 38 -10.42 2.89 -12.56
CA VAL A 38 -9.97 3.47 -13.83
C VAL A 38 -10.36 2.56 -15.01
N SER A 39 -10.19 1.25 -14.86
CA SER A 39 -10.55 0.28 -15.91
C SER A 39 -12.05 0.32 -16.23
N GLU A 40 -12.89 0.37 -15.21
CA GLU A 40 -14.35 0.42 -15.35
C GLU A 40 -14.82 1.73 -15.99
N LYS A 41 -14.36 2.86 -15.50
CA LYS A 41 -14.85 4.18 -15.94
C LYS A 41 -14.19 4.70 -17.21
N ARG A 42 -12.98 4.24 -17.50
CA ARG A 42 -12.14 4.81 -18.55
C ARG A 42 -11.61 3.78 -19.55
N GLY A 43 -11.74 2.48 -19.28
CA GLY A 43 -11.17 1.42 -20.10
C GLY A 43 -9.63 1.41 -20.14
N ALA A 44 -8.98 2.19 -19.26
CA ALA A 44 -7.53 2.26 -19.11
C ALA A 44 -7.02 1.29 -18.01
N PHE A 45 -5.71 1.11 -17.89
CA PHE A 45 -5.03 0.29 -16.87
C PHE A 45 -5.36 -1.20 -16.88
N LYS A 46 -5.94 -1.76 -17.93
CA LYS A 46 -6.38 -3.17 -17.98
C LYS A 46 -5.26 -4.15 -17.67
N HIS A 47 -4.08 -3.98 -18.27
CA HIS A 47 -2.89 -4.81 -17.96
C HIS A 47 -2.47 -4.69 -16.52
N TRP A 48 -2.40 -3.45 -16.03
CA TRP A 48 -2.05 -3.16 -14.63
C TRP A 48 -3.03 -3.79 -13.65
N THR A 49 -4.34 -3.69 -13.94
CA THR A 49 -5.40 -4.30 -13.13
C THR A 49 -5.24 -5.82 -13.03
N VAL A 50 -5.00 -6.51 -14.15
CA VAL A 50 -4.82 -7.97 -14.14
C VAL A 50 -3.55 -8.36 -13.39
N LEU A 51 -2.44 -7.65 -13.60
CA LEU A 51 -1.19 -7.93 -12.88
C LEU A 51 -1.34 -7.69 -11.37
N LEU A 52 -2.02 -6.63 -10.95
CA LEU A 52 -2.30 -6.38 -9.53
C LEU A 52 -3.20 -7.46 -8.93
N ALA A 53 -4.20 -7.96 -9.66
CA ALA A 53 -5.06 -9.05 -9.20
C ALA A 53 -4.27 -10.35 -8.99
N ILE A 54 -3.42 -10.71 -9.95
CA ILE A 54 -2.53 -11.87 -9.84
C ILE A 54 -1.58 -11.67 -8.65
N SER A 55 -0.94 -10.50 -8.52
CA SER A 55 0.00 -10.21 -7.43
C SER A 55 -0.67 -10.24 -6.07
N GLY A 56 -1.84 -9.65 -5.90
CA GLY A 56 -2.57 -9.62 -4.63
C GLY A 56 -2.94 -11.02 -4.15
N PHE A 57 -3.45 -11.86 -5.05
CA PHE A 57 -3.75 -13.25 -4.73
C PHE A 57 -2.47 -14.06 -4.43
N SER A 58 -1.43 -13.88 -5.24
CA SER A 58 -0.14 -14.55 -5.05
C SER A 58 0.51 -14.21 -3.71
N LEU A 59 0.48 -12.93 -3.30
CA LEU A 59 0.99 -12.49 -2.01
C LEU A 59 0.17 -13.04 -0.83
N SER A 60 -1.14 -13.18 -0.99
CA SER A 60 -1.99 -13.83 0.02
C SER A 60 -1.64 -15.31 0.20
N LEU A 61 -1.41 -16.04 -0.89
CA LEU A 61 -0.93 -17.43 -0.84
C LEU A 61 0.48 -17.52 -0.26
N LEU A 62 1.37 -16.60 -0.65
CA LEU A 62 2.73 -16.52 -0.11
C LEU A 62 2.70 -16.29 1.40
N GLY A 63 1.86 -15.38 1.89
CA GLY A 63 1.68 -15.15 3.32
C GLY A 63 1.24 -16.42 4.05
N THR A 64 0.27 -17.14 3.49
CA THR A 64 -0.20 -18.44 4.03
C THR A 64 0.92 -19.46 4.05
N PHE A 65 1.73 -19.55 2.98
CA PHE A 65 2.91 -20.41 2.92
C PHE A 65 3.91 -20.06 4.01
N LEU A 66 4.28 -18.78 4.13
CA LEU A 66 5.27 -18.33 5.11
C LEU A 66 4.87 -18.68 6.54
N VAL A 67 3.60 -18.45 6.90
CA VAL A 67 3.08 -18.76 8.24
C VAL A 67 3.04 -20.26 8.51
N ARG A 68 2.66 -21.08 7.51
CA ARG A 68 2.48 -22.53 7.67
C ARG A 68 3.76 -23.34 7.53
N SER A 69 4.72 -22.88 6.73
CA SER A 69 5.96 -23.63 6.47
C SER A 69 6.87 -23.78 7.69
N GLY A 70 6.71 -22.89 8.69
CA GLY A 70 7.62 -22.83 9.84
C GLY A 70 8.99 -22.22 9.52
N ILE A 71 9.15 -21.65 8.32
CA ILE A 71 10.40 -20.99 7.90
C ILE A 71 10.60 -19.67 8.65
N LEU A 72 9.49 -18.98 8.99
CA LEU A 72 9.53 -17.71 9.70
C LEU A 72 9.59 -17.92 11.21
N THR A 73 10.51 -17.21 11.86
CA THR A 73 10.50 -17.02 13.30
C THR A 73 9.65 -15.79 13.61
N SER A 74 8.48 -15.99 14.22
CA SER A 74 7.54 -14.94 14.56
C SER A 74 6.77 -15.31 15.82
N VAL A 75 6.45 -14.29 16.63
CA VAL A 75 5.56 -14.46 17.79
C VAL A 75 4.11 -14.81 17.38
N HIS A 76 3.75 -14.62 16.11
CA HIS A 76 2.45 -14.95 15.52
C HIS A 76 2.42 -16.32 14.83
N SER A 77 3.52 -17.07 14.83
CA SER A 77 3.64 -18.36 14.13
C SER A 77 3.28 -19.52 15.08
N PHE A 78 1.98 -19.73 15.32
CA PHE A 78 1.50 -20.70 16.30
C PHE A 78 1.38 -22.14 15.80
N ALA A 79 1.40 -22.41 14.50
CA ALA A 79 1.11 -23.73 13.96
C ALA A 79 1.95 -24.03 12.70
N ALA A 80 3.25 -24.24 12.89
CA ALA A 80 4.11 -24.71 11.82
C ALA A 80 3.73 -26.14 11.41
N ASP A 81 3.52 -26.35 10.11
CA ASP A 81 3.25 -27.66 9.51
C ASP A 81 3.95 -27.71 8.14
N PRO A 82 5.20 -28.22 8.08
CA PRO A 82 6.00 -28.23 6.86
C PRO A 82 5.34 -29.01 5.70
N ALA A 83 4.56 -30.06 5.99
CA ALA A 83 3.89 -30.85 4.95
C ALA A 83 2.79 -30.03 4.27
N ARG A 84 1.98 -29.31 5.05
CA ARG A 84 0.99 -28.37 4.51
C ARG A 84 1.65 -27.16 3.86
N GLY A 85 2.78 -26.71 4.41
CA GLY A 85 3.60 -25.65 3.80
C GLY A 85 4.04 -26.04 2.38
N LEU A 86 4.57 -27.24 2.18
CA LEU A 86 4.96 -27.71 0.86
C LEU A 86 3.78 -27.79 -0.12
N PHE A 87 2.61 -28.27 0.33
CA PHE A 87 1.40 -28.27 -0.50
C PHE A 87 1.03 -26.87 -0.96
N ILE A 88 1.04 -25.89 -0.04
CA ILE A 88 0.73 -24.49 -0.37
C ILE A 88 1.75 -23.92 -1.35
N LEU A 89 3.04 -24.25 -1.20
CA LEU A 89 4.10 -23.80 -2.11
C LEU A 89 3.88 -24.32 -3.53
N VAL A 90 3.59 -25.61 -3.69
CA VAL A 90 3.28 -26.20 -5.00
C VAL A 90 2.06 -25.55 -5.60
N PHE A 91 1.00 -25.36 -4.82
CA PHE A 91 -0.21 -24.69 -5.26
C PHE A 91 0.06 -23.24 -5.70
N LEU A 92 0.86 -22.49 -4.93
CA LEU A 92 1.29 -21.14 -5.26
C LEU A 92 2.04 -21.09 -6.60
N ILE A 93 3.01 -21.98 -6.82
CA ILE A 93 3.77 -22.06 -8.08
C ILE A 93 2.83 -22.32 -9.27
N LEU A 94 1.91 -23.28 -9.12
CA LEU A 94 0.93 -23.61 -10.16
C LEU A 94 0.01 -22.42 -10.47
N VAL A 95 -0.52 -21.75 -9.44
CA VAL A 95 -1.43 -20.62 -9.62
C VAL A 95 -0.71 -19.41 -10.25
N ILE A 96 0.46 -19.04 -9.74
CA ILE A 96 1.23 -17.93 -10.31
C ILE A 96 1.65 -18.26 -11.74
N GLY A 97 2.24 -19.44 -11.94
CA GLY A 97 2.74 -19.86 -13.25
C GLY A 97 1.64 -19.90 -14.30
N SER A 98 0.50 -20.54 -14.00
CA SER A 98 -0.62 -20.60 -14.93
C SER A 98 -1.26 -19.23 -15.17
N SER A 99 -1.39 -18.39 -14.15
CA SER A 99 -1.96 -17.04 -14.28
C SER A 99 -1.09 -16.13 -15.13
N LEU A 100 0.23 -16.13 -14.91
CA LEU A 100 1.17 -15.35 -15.73
C LEU A 100 1.30 -15.89 -17.17
N ALA A 101 1.29 -17.21 -17.36
CA ALA A 101 1.28 -17.83 -18.67
C ALA A 101 0.01 -17.45 -19.46
N LEU A 102 -1.16 -17.52 -18.82
CA LEU A 102 -2.42 -17.08 -19.41
C LEU A 102 -2.42 -15.58 -19.73
N TYR A 103 -1.92 -14.77 -18.80
CA TYR A 103 -1.75 -13.32 -19.02
C TYR A 103 -0.86 -13.06 -20.23
N ALA A 104 0.32 -13.67 -20.31
CA ALA A 104 1.24 -13.49 -21.43
C ALA A 104 0.60 -13.92 -22.77
N TRP A 105 -0.13 -15.04 -22.77
CA TRP A 105 -0.82 -15.54 -23.96
C TRP A 105 -1.95 -14.62 -24.44
N ARG A 106 -2.73 -14.05 -23.49
CA ARG A 106 -3.92 -13.25 -23.77
C ARG A 106 -3.70 -11.74 -23.70
N ALA A 107 -2.50 -11.27 -23.38
CA ALA A 107 -2.18 -9.85 -23.17
C ALA A 107 -2.61 -8.97 -24.36
N ASN A 108 -2.41 -9.44 -25.60
CA ASN A 108 -2.75 -8.70 -26.83
C ASN A 108 -4.26 -8.42 -27.00
N LEU A 109 -5.13 -9.15 -26.28
CA LEU A 109 -6.58 -8.93 -26.30
C LEU A 109 -7.00 -7.73 -25.44
N MET A 110 -6.16 -7.30 -24.52
CA MET A 110 -6.43 -6.23 -23.56
C MET A 110 -5.99 -4.87 -24.12
N LYS A 111 -6.65 -4.38 -25.17
CA LYS A 111 -6.35 -3.06 -25.73
C LYS A 111 -6.79 -1.96 -24.76
N SER A 112 -5.88 -1.05 -24.42
CA SER A 112 -6.15 0.17 -23.67
C SER A 112 -5.96 1.36 -24.61
N GLN A 113 -7.01 2.16 -24.83
CA GLN A 113 -7.00 3.21 -25.85
C GLN A 113 -7.13 4.63 -25.30
N ASN A 114 -7.02 4.84 -24.00
CA ASN A 114 -7.32 6.15 -23.43
C ASN A 114 -6.07 6.95 -23.14
N SER A 115 -5.92 8.08 -23.83
CA SER A 115 -4.98 9.13 -23.45
C SER A 115 -5.58 9.96 -22.30
N PHE A 116 -4.73 10.34 -21.36
CA PHE A 116 -5.05 11.24 -20.26
C PHE A 116 -3.90 12.20 -20.02
N SER A 117 -4.23 13.38 -19.47
CA SER A 117 -3.22 14.37 -19.11
C SER A 117 -2.50 13.95 -17.84
N TRP A 118 -1.24 14.38 -17.69
CA TRP A 118 -0.49 14.17 -16.46
C TRP A 118 -1.17 14.78 -15.22
N TRP A 119 -1.98 15.86 -15.39
CA TRP A 119 -2.82 16.41 -14.34
C TRP A 119 -4.27 15.98 -14.56
N SER A 120 -4.59 14.81 -14.07
CA SER A 120 -5.89 14.16 -14.20
C SER A 120 -6.10 13.17 -13.06
N LYS A 121 -7.32 12.72 -12.88
CA LYS A 121 -7.64 11.69 -11.88
C LYS A 121 -6.92 10.37 -12.18
N GLU A 122 -6.81 10.00 -13.46
CA GLU A 122 -6.08 8.80 -13.89
C GLU A 122 -4.61 8.86 -13.46
N SER A 123 -3.93 9.99 -13.68
CA SER A 123 -2.54 10.17 -13.28
C SER A 123 -2.37 10.13 -11.75
N GLY A 124 -3.29 10.77 -11.01
CA GLY A 124 -3.29 10.71 -9.55
C GLY A 124 -3.42 9.28 -9.01
N LEU A 125 -4.35 8.49 -9.59
CA LEU A 125 -4.53 7.09 -9.23
C LEU A 125 -3.34 6.21 -9.67
N LEU A 126 -2.72 6.50 -10.82
CA LEU A 126 -1.50 5.80 -11.27
C LEU A 126 -0.32 6.04 -10.33
N ILE A 127 -0.06 7.29 -9.96
CA ILE A 127 1.00 7.64 -9.01
C ILE A 127 0.76 6.92 -7.67
N ASN A 128 -0.46 6.95 -7.17
CA ASN A 128 -0.80 6.25 -5.93
C ASN A 128 -0.57 4.74 -6.05
N ASN A 129 -0.95 4.12 -7.18
CA ASN A 129 -0.69 2.70 -7.42
C ASN A 129 0.81 2.38 -7.45
N ILE A 130 1.62 3.22 -8.10
CA ILE A 130 3.07 3.04 -8.16
C ILE A 130 3.67 3.13 -6.75
N LEU A 131 3.25 4.10 -5.95
CA LEU A 131 3.73 4.26 -4.57
C LEU A 131 3.31 3.09 -3.67
N LEU A 132 2.07 2.60 -3.80
CA LEU A 132 1.61 1.42 -3.06
C LEU A 132 2.37 0.15 -3.44
N VAL A 133 2.67 -0.05 -4.72
CA VAL A 133 3.48 -1.19 -5.19
C VAL A 133 4.93 -1.05 -4.74
N ALA A 134 5.51 0.16 -4.78
CA ALA A 134 6.86 0.41 -4.26
C ALA A 134 6.94 0.15 -2.75
N ALA A 135 5.94 0.58 -1.99
CA ALA A 135 5.82 0.30 -0.55
C ALA A 135 5.71 -1.21 -0.31
N MET A 136 4.89 -1.92 -1.07
CA MET A 136 4.78 -3.39 -0.99
C MET A 136 6.12 -4.06 -1.28
N LEU A 137 6.83 -3.65 -2.33
CA LEU A 137 8.14 -4.21 -2.68
C LEU A 137 9.19 -3.96 -1.59
N SER A 138 9.17 -2.79 -0.94
CA SER A 138 10.07 -2.52 0.18
C SER A 138 9.82 -3.46 1.37
N VAL A 139 8.53 -3.70 1.70
CA VAL A 139 8.14 -4.66 2.76
C VAL A 139 8.50 -6.08 2.36
N PHE A 140 8.25 -6.47 1.12
CA PHE A 140 8.60 -7.79 0.56
C PHE A 140 10.10 -8.07 0.67
N LEU A 141 10.94 -7.14 0.21
CA LEU A 141 12.39 -7.27 0.29
C LEU A 141 12.86 -7.36 1.74
N GLY A 142 12.41 -6.47 2.63
CA GLY A 142 12.79 -6.47 4.03
C GLY A 142 12.39 -7.76 4.76
N THR A 143 11.27 -8.37 4.35
CA THR A 143 10.75 -9.59 4.98
C THR A 143 11.43 -10.86 4.44
N LEU A 144 11.67 -10.95 3.12
CA LEU A 144 12.19 -12.17 2.50
C LEU A 144 13.72 -12.19 2.37
N TYR A 145 14.38 -11.05 2.37
CA TYR A 145 15.82 -10.97 2.21
C TYR A 145 16.61 -11.74 3.30
N PRO A 146 16.24 -11.67 4.61
CA PRO A 146 16.86 -12.49 5.64
C PRO A 146 16.73 -13.98 5.37
N LEU A 147 15.55 -14.42 4.92
CA LEU A 147 15.29 -15.83 4.59
C LEU A 147 16.12 -16.33 3.42
N LEU A 148 16.28 -15.48 2.40
CA LEU A 148 17.11 -15.79 1.24
C LEU A 148 18.57 -15.99 1.63
N LEU A 149 19.14 -15.10 2.45
CA LEU A 149 20.52 -15.21 2.92
C LEU A 149 20.74 -16.46 3.77
N ASP A 150 19.83 -16.75 4.70
CA ASP A 150 19.91 -17.95 5.55
C ASP A 150 19.84 -19.21 4.70
N SER A 151 18.94 -19.27 3.71
CA SER A 151 18.78 -20.41 2.81
C SER A 151 20.01 -20.67 1.92
N LEU A 152 20.74 -19.62 1.57
CA LEU A 152 21.97 -19.68 0.77
C LEU A 152 23.24 -19.90 1.62
N GLY A 153 23.11 -19.99 2.94
CA GLY A 153 24.24 -20.16 3.86
C GLY A 153 25.15 -18.90 3.93
N LEU A 154 24.66 -17.73 3.53
CA LEU A 154 25.39 -16.46 3.50
C LEU A 154 25.38 -15.72 4.85
N GLY A 155 24.82 -16.34 5.89
CA GLY A 155 24.73 -15.79 7.22
C GLY A 155 23.31 -15.40 7.61
N LYS A 156 23.13 -15.09 8.90
CA LYS A 156 21.85 -14.66 9.46
C LYS A 156 21.86 -13.15 9.70
N ILE A 157 20.92 -12.47 9.11
CA ILE A 157 20.67 -11.05 9.38
C ILE A 157 19.26 -10.89 9.93
N SER A 158 19.05 -9.82 10.69
CA SER A 158 17.73 -9.40 11.15
C SER A 158 17.40 -8.05 10.52
N VAL A 159 16.24 -7.95 9.93
CA VAL A 159 15.67 -6.70 9.38
C VAL A 159 14.48 -6.33 10.24
N GLY A 160 14.52 -5.16 10.85
CA GLY A 160 13.51 -4.69 11.79
C GLY A 160 13.04 -3.26 11.49
N ALA A 161 12.36 -2.66 12.46
CA ALA A 161 11.76 -1.33 12.37
C ALA A 161 12.66 -0.25 11.74
N PRO A 162 13.96 -0.13 12.06
CA PRO A 162 14.81 0.90 11.47
C PRO A 162 14.87 0.86 9.94
N TYR A 163 14.89 -0.34 9.34
CA TYR A 163 14.84 -0.47 7.88
C TYR A 163 13.49 -0.04 7.33
N PHE A 164 12.39 -0.57 7.89
CA PHE A 164 11.06 -0.29 7.39
C PHE A 164 10.71 1.19 7.57
N ASP A 165 11.04 1.79 8.69
CA ASP A 165 10.82 3.22 8.92
C ASP A 165 11.60 4.09 7.93
N ALA A 166 12.85 3.72 7.63
CA ALA A 166 13.69 4.46 6.71
C ALA A 166 13.27 4.34 5.24
N VAL A 167 12.63 3.23 4.84
CA VAL A 167 12.27 2.99 3.43
C VAL A 167 10.77 3.18 3.18
N PHE A 168 9.92 2.58 4.03
CA PHE A 168 8.47 2.60 3.84
C PHE A 168 7.87 4.00 4.09
N VAL A 169 8.27 4.69 5.16
CA VAL A 169 7.72 6.01 5.51
C VAL A 169 7.96 7.04 4.39
N PRO A 170 9.17 7.21 3.84
CA PRO A 170 9.38 8.13 2.73
C PRO A 170 8.56 7.83 1.47
N ILE A 171 8.24 6.57 1.20
CA ILE A 171 7.36 6.18 0.09
C ILE A 171 5.90 6.53 0.40
N MET A 172 5.47 6.32 1.64
CA MET A 172 4.08 6.53 2.02
C MET A 172 3.71 8.01 2.23
N VAL A 173 4.66 8.86 2.58
CA VAL A 173 4.40 10.30 2.72
C VAL A 173 3.82 10.92 1.44
N PRO A 174 4.45 10.81 0.26
CA PRO A 174 3.86 11.31 -0.97
C PRO A 174 2.56 10.59 -1.35
N ALA A 175 2.40 9.30 -1.01
CA ALA A 175 1.14 8.59 -1.23
C ALA A 175 -0.01 9.20 -0.42
N VAL A 176 0.21 9.48 0.86
CA VAL A 176 -0.76 10.15 1.76
C VAL A 176 -1.08 11.56 1.28
N LEU A 177 -0.08 12.33 0.84
CA LEU A 177 -0.29 13.66 0.30
C LEU A 177 -1.11 13.65 -1.00
N ALA A 178 -0.84 12.68 -1.90
CA ALA A 178 -1.56 12.52 -3.15
C ALA A 178 -2.99 11.97 -2.96
N MET A 179 -3.20 11.13 -1.95
CA MET A 179 -4.47 10.46 -1.67
C MET A 179 -5.63 11.44 -1.50
N VAL A 180 -5.39 12.58 -0.87
CA VAL A 180 -6.44 13.59 -0.64
C VAL A 180 -6.68 14.48 -1.85
N VAL A 181 -5.73 14.57 -2.79
CA VAL A 181 -5.84 15.40 -4.00
C VAL A 181 -6.60 14.66 -5.12
N ALA A 182 -6.28 13.39 -5.33
CA ALA A 182 -6.81 12.58 -6.43
C ALA A 182 -8.35 12.54 -6.54
N PRO A 183 -9.15 12.46 -5.45
CA PRO A 183 -10.61 12.45 -5.52
C PRO A 183 -11.22 13.71 -6.13
N PHE A 184 -10.55 14.86 -6.01
CA PHE A 184 -11.01 16.14 -6.54
C PHE A 184 -10.65 16.37 -8.00
N LEU A 185 -9.69 15.61 -8.52
CA LEU A 185 -9.29 15.74 -9.92
C LEU A 185 -10.39 15.27 -10.87
N ARG A 186 -10.46 15.91 -12.04
CA ARG A 186 -11.33 15.49 -13.14
C ARG A 186 -10.71 14.37 -13.95
N TRP A 187 -11.56 13.56 -14.53
CA TRP A 187 -11.15 12.54 -15.50
C TRP A 187 -10.62 13.19 -16.80
N LYS A 188 -9.68 12.54 -17.47
CA LYS A 188 -9.00 12.94 -18.70
C LYS A 188 -8.04 14.12 -18.52
N LYS A 189 -8.52 15.25 -18.02
CA LYS A 189 -7.74 16.50 -17.90
C LYS A 189 -8.32 17.39 -16.82
N ASP A 190 -7.45 17.95 -16.02
CA ASP A 190 -7.77 19.02 -15.07
C ASP A 190 -6.73 20.14 -15.16
N THR A 191 -6.87 21.19 -14.34
CA THR A 191 -5.93 22.29 -14.24
C THR A 191 -5.48 22.49 -12.80
N ILE A 192 -4.20 22.81 -12.63
CA ILE A 192 -3.61 23.07 -11.31
C ILE A 192 -4.33 24.24 -10.64
N ALA A 193 -4.66 25.29 -11.41
CA ALA A 193 -5.35 26.49 -10.89
C ALA A 193 -6.71 26.13 -10.26
N ARG A 194 -7.50 25.25 -10.88
CA ARG A 194 -8.78 24.80 -10.32
C ARG A 194 -8.57 24.00 -9.03
N SER A 195 -7.62 23.07 -9.02
CA SER A 195 -7.31 22.27 -7.85
C SER A 195 -6.85 23.14 -6.68
N ALA A 196 -5.95 24.11 -6.94
CA ALA A 196 -5.49 25.07 -5.96
C ALA A 196 -6.64 25.91 -5.38
N ALA A 197 -7.57 26.36 -6.23
CA ALA A 197 -8.74 27.13 -5.80
C ALA A 197 -9.65 26.34 -4.85
N ILE A 198 -9.84 25.03 -5.09
CA ILE A 198 -10.63 24.14 -4.22
C ILE A 198 -9.98 24.00 -2.85
N PHE A 199 -8.65 23.88 -2.79
CA PHE A 199 -7.92 23.62 -1.55
C PHE A 199 -7.57 24.89 -0.76
N LYS A 200 -7.60 26.07 -1.40
CA LYS A 200 -7.21 27.35 -0.77
C LYS A 200 -7.81 27.58 0.63
N PRO A 201 -9.13 27.40 0.87
CA PRO A 201 -9.70 27.63 2.20
C PRO A 201 -9.21 26.61 3.25
N VAL A 202 -8.94 25.39 2.82
CA VAL A 202 -8.48 24.31 3.72
C VAL A 202 -7.01 24.51 4.09
N TRP A 203 -6.19 25.01 3.19
CA TRP A 203 -4.76 25.23 3.47
C TRP A 203 -4.52 26.27 4.56
N LEU A 204 -5.34 27.32 4.62
CA LEU A 204 -5.26 28.30 5.70
C LEU A 204 -5.54 27.63 7.06
N VAL A 205 -6.59 26.81 7.13
CA VAL A 205 -6.95 26.10 8.35
C VAL A 205 -5.85 25.11 8.75
N ILE A 206 -5.30 24.36 7.78
CA ILE A 206 -4.16 23.46 8.03
C ILE A 206 -2.98 24.24 8.61
N ALA A 207 -2.62 25.38 8.00
CA ALA A 207 -1.50 26.17 8.47
C ALA A 207 -1.69 26.68 9.91
N ILE A 208 -2.90 27.14 10.26
CA ILE A 208 -3.23 27.59 11.61
C ILE A 208 -3.16 26.43 12.62
N LEU A 209 -3.81 25.30 12.32
CA LEU A 209 -3.82 24.14 13.22
C LEU A 209 -2.43 23.55 13.39
N PHE A 210 -1.66 23.48 12.30
CA PHE A 210 -0.28 22.99 12.36
C PHE A 210 0.62 23.94 13.17
N ALA A 211 0.51 25.26 12.96
CA ALA A 211 1.23 26.23 13.77
C ALA A 211 0.87 26.13 15.26
N ALA A 212 -0.42 25.94 15.57
CA ALA A 212 -0.85 25.76 16.97
C ALA A 212 -0.29 24.46 17.59
N SER A 213 -0.06 23.42 16.79
CA SER A 213 0.50 22.15 17.30
C SER A 213 1.93 22.26 17.83
N PHE A 214 2.72 23.26 17.38
CA PHE A 214 4.07 23.52 17.93
C PHE A 214 4.06 23.93 19.40
N TRP A 215 2.95 24.44 19.91
CA TRP A 215 2.81 24.80 21.32
C TRP A 215 2.41 23.60 22.20
N LEU A 216 1.97 22.52 21.59
CA LEU A 216 1.43 21.35 22.29
C LEU A 216 2.32 20.10 22.17
N VAL A 217 3.25 20.11 21.24
CA VAL A 217 4.03 18.92 20.87
C VAL A 217 5.49 19.29 20.66
N ASP A 218 6.37 18.74 21.48
CA ASP A 218 7.82 18.98 21.41
C ASP A 218 8.54 18.03 20.42
N ASN A 219 7.97 16.87 20.14
CA ASN A 219 8.59 15.85 19.30
C ASN A 219 8.30 16.09 17.82
N GLN A 220 9.36 16.25 17.01
CA GLN A 220 9.25 16.53 15.56
C GLN A 220 8.52 15.43 14.78
N SER A 221 8.73 14.15 15.13
CA SER A 221 8.05 13.03 14.46
C SER A 221 6.54 13.06 14.75
N VAL A 222 6.17 13.40 15.98
CA VAL A 222 4.76 13.56 16.36
C VAL A 222 4.14 14.78 15.68
N LEU A 223 4.86 15.90 15.58
CA LEU A 223 4.41 17.08 14.82
C LEU A 223 4.13 16.73 13.36
N PHE A 224 5.01 15.96 12.73
CA PHE A 224 4.80 15.51 11.36
C PHE A 224 3.56 14.60 11.23
N ALA A 225 3.38 13.67 12.16
CA ALA A 225 2.18 12.82 12.19
C ALA A 225 0.89 13.65 12.38
N VAL A 226 0.91 14.65 13.26
CA VAL A 226 -0.20 15.60 13.47
C VAL A 226 -0.50 16.37 12.19
N PHE A 227 0.52 16.84 11.47
CA PHE A 227 0.34 17.49 10.17
C PHE A 227 -0.40 16.58 9.16
N LEU A 228 0.07 15.33 9.00
CA LEU A 228 -0.57 14.37 8.10
C LEU A 228 -2.01 14.06 8.52
N PHE A 229 -2.26 13.92 9.81
CA PHE A 229 -3.60 13.71 10.34
C PHE A 229 -4.55 14.89 10.01
N ILE A 230 -4.12 16.12 10.28
CA ILE A 230 -4.87 17.33 9.94
C ILE A 230 -5.11 17.39 8.43
N TRP A 231 -4.08 17.11 7.64
CA TRP A 231 -4.13 17.08 6.18
C TRP A 231 -5.23 16.14 5.67
N ILE A 232 -5.20 14.88 6.09
CA ILE A 232 -6.18 13.87 5.68
C ILE A 232 -7.59 14.26 6.13
N THR A 233 -7.73 14.63 7.40
CA THR A 233 -9.05 14.88 8.01
C THR A 233 -9.76 16.04 7.34
N LEU A 234 -9.10 17.18 7.18
CA LEU A 234 -9.73 18.37 6.61
C LEU A 234 -10.08 18.18 5.13
N HIS A 235 -9.23 17.52 4.34
CA HIS A 235 -9.56 17.22 2.95
C HIS A 235 -10.67 16.18 2.81
N SER A 236 -10.73 15.19 3.69
CA SER A 236 -11.81 14.21 3.71
C SER A 236 -13.15 14.87 4.06
N LEU A 237 -13.17 15.78 5.03
CA LEU A 237 -14.34 16.59 5.37
C LEU A 237 -14.75 17.50 4.20
N LEU A 238 -13.80 18.14 3.54
CA LEU A 238 -14.08 18.93 2.34
C LEU A 238 -14.73 18.09 1.24
N LEU A 239 -14.20 16.87 1.02
CA LEU A 239 -14.78 15.95 0.04
C LEU A 239 -16.21 15.56 0.41
N LEU A 240 -16.46 15.22 1.67
CA LEU A 240 -17.79 14.87 2.17
C LEU A 240 -18.78 16.02 1.96
N VAL A 241 -18.41 17.23 2.38
CA VAL A 241 -19.26 18.43 2.20
C VAL A 241 -19.52 18.71 0.72
N SER A 242 -18.49 18.56 -0.14
CA SER A 242 -18.66 18.77 -1.59
C SER A 242 -19.62 17.76 -2.24
N ARG A 243 -19.70 16.53 -1.70
CA ARG A 243 -20.62 15.49 -2.18
C ARG A 243 -22.06 15.68 -1.68
N LEU A 244 -22.21 16.16 -0.44
CA LEU A 244 -23.54 16.43 0.13
C LEU A 244 -24.24 17.64 -0.51
N ARG A 245 -23.47 18.52 -1.17
CA ARG A 245 -24.02 19.72 -1.88
C ARG A 245 -24.36 19.47 -3.34
N GLN A 246 -24.08 18.29 -3.88
CA GLN A 246 -24.40 17.86 -5.25
C GLN A 246 -25.71 17.06 -5.26
#